data_c77ad50e1b518f35992a5aed6602f8d7
#
_entry.id   c77ad50e1b518f35992a5aed6602f8d7
#
_cell.length_a   1.000
_cell.length_b   1.000
_cell.length_c   1.000
_cell.angle_alpha   90.00
_cell.angle_beta   90.00
_cell.angle_gamma   90.00
#
_symmetry.space_group_name_H-M   'P 1'
#
loop_
_entity.id
_entity.type
_entity.pdbx_description
1 polymer ?
#
loop_
_entity_poly.entity_id
_entity_poly.type
_entity_poly.pdbx_seq_one_letter_code
_entity_poly.pdbx_strand_id
1 'polypeptide(L)'
;IIADEPTTALDVSIQYQILELLKEIKNLNISYKTRKETIVASSNVNFTLERGEILGIVGESGSGKSTIANAIINLIDPPGQITSGIIKIDNNELQNKEEIIQQIRGKKIGFVFQDPQTSLNPLFKIKDQLIETIQTHLNLSHDEALQKSINLLEEVGIENATKRIEDYPHQFSGGMRQRVVIALAISCEPDLIIADEPTTALDVSIQYQILELLKELTKKRNLGVIIITHDMGVIAETTNKVIVMRHGLIVEQGNTKDLLNNPKSSEARSLVISVPPTNKKIERFKLISPDGSEITSSSANLTKNIIKTWGVRKNTNQKLLELKEITKIFDDQSISYRKKIDDNAVKAVNNVSFKLFEGETLGLVGESGSGKSTIAKIITGLVRPSFGELEYNGLSLYNSRRKYQIDKSRGQIQMIFQDPYSSLNPRFKVRDIIAEPIKFFQKNITRNDLEQNVNDLIDIVGMTRKSLDRYPHEFSGGQRQRISIARALATRPRLLICDEPTSALDVSIQAQILNLLKDIQDE
;
A
#
# COMPACT_ATOMS: atom_id res chain seq x y z
N ILE A 1 60.80 -4.60 -26.87
CA ILE A 1 60.27 -5.46 -25.82
C ILE A 1 58.79 -5.56 -26.10
N ILE A 2 58.43 -6.65 -26.61
CA ILE A 2 57.06 -7.05 -26.90
C ILE A 2 56.41 -7.29 -25.52
N ALA A 3 55.38 -6.56 -25.20
CA ALA A 3 54.53 -6.94 -24.11
C ALA A 3 53.71 -8.15 -24.57
N ASP A 4 54.18 -9.33 -24.27
CA ASP A 4 53.35 -10.52 -24.27
C ASP A 4 52.36 -10.34 -23.11
N GLU A 5 51.12 -10.23 -23.49
CA GLU A 5 49.87 -10.28 -22.68
C GLU A 5 49.08 -8.98 -22.52
N PRO A 6 48.65 -8.32 -23.62
CA PRO A 6 47.53 -7.39 -23.51
C PRO A 6 46.19 -8.08 -23.48
N THR A 7 46.16 -9.38 -23.81
CA THR A 7 44.91 -10.18 -23.86
C THR A 7 44.48 -10.76 -22.50
N THR A 8 45.44 -11.09 -21.64
CA THR A 8 45.11 -11.59 -20.28
C THR A 8 44.52 -10.52 -19.37
N ALA A 9 44.90 -9.25 -19.50
CA ALA A 9 44.27 -8.17 -18.74
C ALA A 9 42.86 -7.85 -19.25
N LEU A 10 42.61 -7.98 -20.55
CA LEU A 10 41.24 -7.88 -21.14
C LEU A 10 40.40 -9.09 -20.77
N ASP A 11 40.97 -10.28 -20.82
CA ASP A 11 40.26 -11.51 -20.43
C ASP A 11 39.91 -11.54 -18.94
N VAL A 12 40.79 -11.05 -18.07
CA VAL A 12 40.50 -10.90 -16.63
C VAL A 12 39.42 -9.84 -16.39
N SER A 13 39.44 -8.72 -17.13
CA SER A 13 38.41 -7.70 -17.05
C SER A 13 37.06 -8.20 -17.58
N ILE A 14 37.07 -8.96 -18.67
CA ILE A 14 35.85 -9.61 -19.21
C ILE A 14 35.39 -10.76 -18.30
N GLN A 15 36.29 -11.54 -17.73
CA GLN A 15 35.97 -12.53 -16.72
C GLN A 15 35.44 -11.90 -15.44
N TYR A 16 35.97 -10.74 -14.99
CA TYR A 16 35.43 -9.99 -13.87
C TYR A 16 34.02 -9.46 -14.16
N GLN A 17 33.78 -8.93 -15.36
CA GLN A 17 32.43 -8.50 -15.77
C GLN A 17 31.45 -9.68 -15.90
N ILE A 18 31.91 -10.86 -16.34
CA ILE A 18 31.08 -12.08 -16.40
C ILE A 18 30.81 -12.67 -15.02
N LEU A 19 31.73 -12.49 -14.06
CA LEU A 19 31.58 -12.94 -12.67
C LEU A 19 30.68 -12.03 -11.83
N GLU A 20 30.41 -10.80 -12.28
CA GLU A 20 29.54 -9.85 -11.59
C GLU A 20 28.06 -10.05 -11.90
N LEU A 21 27.70 -10.81 -12.95
CA LEU A 21 26.31 -11.02 -13.36
C LEU A 21 25.62 -12.00 -12.39
N LEU A 22 24.80 -11.45 -11.50
CA LEU A 22 24.09 -12.24 -10.49
C LEU A 22 22.91 -12.99 -11.09
N LYS A 23 22.21 -12.38 -12.04
CA LYS A 23 20.96 -12.89 -12.60
C LYS A 23 20.73 -12.44 -14.02
N GLU A 24 20.24 -13.38 -14.83
CA GLU A 24 19.78 -13.10 -16.19
C GLU A 24 18.40 -13.73 -16.41
N ILE A 25 17.47 -12.94 -16.90
CA ILE A 25 16.15 -13.40 -17.36
C ILE A 25 16.04 -13.11 -18.84
N LYS A 26 15.72 -14.16 -19.62
CA LYS A 26 15.55 -14.06 -21.07
C LYS A 26 14.22 -14.64 -21.53
N ASN A 27 13.48 -13.86 -22.30
CA ASN A 27 12.24 -14.25 -22.97
C ASN A 27 11.23 -14.95 -22.05
N LEU A 28 11.15 -14.51 -20.77
CA LEU A 28 10.30 -15.13 -19.77
C LEU A 28 8.83 -14.87 -20.11
N ASN A 29 8.06 -15.95 -20.23
CA ASN A 29 6.62 -15.94 -20.45
C ASN A 29 5.92 -16.75 -19.37
N ILE A 30 4.87 -16.16 -18.77
CA ILE A 30 4.10 -16.77 -17.70
C ILE A 30 2.61 -16.64 -18.03
N SER A 31 1.86 -17.72 -17.90
CA SER A 31 0.42 -17.72 -18.13
C SER A 31 -0.35 -18.53 -17.09
N TYR A 32 -1.60 -18.13 -16.86
CA TYR A 32 -2.58 -18.81 -16.00
C TYR A 32 -3.66 -19.42 -16.88
N LYS A 33 -3.74 -20.74 -16.93
CA LYS A 33 -4.72 -21.47 -17.71
C LYS A 33 -5.98 -21.70 -16.90
N THR A 34 -6.95 -20.80 -17.02
CA THR A 34 -8.25 -20.95 -16.36
C THR A 34 -9.18 -21.85 -17.19
N ARG A 35 -10.32 -22.24 -16.63
CA ARG A 35 -11.34 -23.04 -17.35
C ARG A 35 -11.97 -22.29 -18.54
N LYS A 36 -11.92 -20.96 -18.55
CA LYS A 36 -12.57 -20.11 -19.56
C LYS A 36 -11.59 -19.57 -20.59
N GLU A 37 -10.39 -19.22 -20.15
CA GLU A 37 -9.39 -18.51 -20.98
C GLU A 37 -7.97 -18.72 -20.45
N THR A 38 -6.98 -18.43 -21.27
CA THR A 38 -5.58 -18.34 -20.83
C THR A 38 -5.21 -16.88 -20.64
N ILE A 39 -4.87 -16.51 -19.40
CA ILE A 39 -4.43 -15.16 -19.04
C ILE A 39 -2.92 -15.11 -19.10
N VAL A 40 -2.36 -14.26 -19.96
CA VAL A 40 -0.92 -14.02 -20.04
C VAL A 40 -0.56 -13.01 -18.96
N ALA A 41 0.15 -13.45 -17.93
CA ALA A 41 0.57 -12.59 -16.81
C ALA A 41 1.90 -11.89 -17.09
N SER A 42 2.77 -12.50 -17.92
CA SER A 42 4.05 -11.92 -18.31
C SER A 42 4.44 -12.42 -19.67
N SER A 43 4.95 -11.54 -20.53
CA SER A 43 5.35 -11.90 -21.90
C SER A 43 6.67 -11.26 -22.29
N ASN A 44 7.59 -12.08 -22.79
CA ASN A 44 8.90 -11.67 -23.32
C ASN A 44 9.70 -10.76 -22.36
N VAL A 45 9.73 -11.11 -21.07
CA VAL A 45 10.45 -10.32 -20.05
C VAL A 45 11.94 -10.62 -20.15
N ASN A 46 12.74 -9.55 -20.25
CA ASN A 46 14.19 -9.61 -20.39
C ASN A 46 14.85 -8.57 -19.49
N PHE A 47 15.72 -8.99 -18.58
CA PHE A 47 16.57 -8.09 -17.81
C PHE A 47 17.76 -8.82 -17.17
N THR A 48 18.72 -8.03 -16.70
CA THR A 48 19.89 -8.49 -15.96
C THR A 48 20.04 -7.70 -14.66
N LEU A 49 20.63 -8.33 -13.66
CA LEU A 49 20.95 -7.72 -12.37
C LEU A 49 22.40 -8.05 -12.01
N GLU A 50 23.16 -7.06 -11.60
CA GLU A 50 24.54 -7.17 -11.16
C GLU A 50 24.65 -7.25 -9.62
N ARG A 51 25.79 -7.71 -9.10
CA ARG A 51 26.07 -7.66 -7.64
C ARG A 51 26.18 -6.21 -7.18
N GLY A 52 25.66 -5.92 -5.99
CA GLY A 52 25.65 -4.55 -5.45
C GLY A 52 24.69 -3.59 -6.16
N GLU A 53 23.87 -4.08 -7.08
CA GLU A 53 22.87 -3.29 -7.80
C GLU A 53 21.48 -3.43 -7.17
N ILE A 54 20.73 -2.32 -7.17
CA ILE A 54 19.29 -2.32 -6.82
C ILE A 54 18.49 -2.04 -8.08
N LEU A 55 17.70 -3.03 -8.50
CA LEU A 55 16.78 -2.95 -9.63
C LEU A 55 15.36 -2.72 -9.15
N GLY A 56 14.72 -1.68 -9.63
CA GLY A 56 13.30 -1.43 -9.41
C GLY A 56 12.43 -2.06 -10.49
N ILE A 57 11.33 -2.70 -10.09
CA ILE A 57 10.27 -3.12 -11.01
C ILE A 57 8.99 -2.38 -10.60
N VAL A 58 8.50 -1.51 -11.47
CA VAL A 58 7.37 -0.63 -11.19
C VAL A 58 6.26 -0.79 -12.22
N GLY A 59 5.02 -0.49 -11.84
CA GLY A 59 3.84 -0.55 -12.70
C GLY A 59 2.56 -0.66 -11.87
N GLU A 60 1.41 -0.51 -12.51
CA GLU A 60 0.11 -0.63 -11.84
C GLU A 60 -0.13 -2.04 -11.28
N SER A 61 -1.11 -2.16 -10.36
CA SER A 61 -1.53 -3.47 -9.85
C SER A 61 -2.02 -4.37 -10.99
N GLY A 62 -1.62 -5.65 -10.94
CA GLY A 62 -1.92 -6.59 -12.01
C GLY A 62 -1.03 -6.48 -13.26
N SER A 63 0.02 -5.64 -13.26
CA SER A 63 0.96 -5.56 -14.39
C SER A 63 1.92 -6.75 -14.52
N GLY A 64 1.91 -7.71 -13.55
CA GLY A 64 2.73 -8.92 -13.58
C GLY A 64 4.00 -8.88 -12.73
N LYS A 65 4.24 -7.83 -11.95
CA LYS A 65 5.46 -7.63 -11.13
C LYS A 65 5.71 -8.79 -10.14
N SER A 66 4.76 -9.03 -9.25
CA SER A 66 4.85 -10.12 -8.24
C SER A 66 4.89 -11.50 -8.90
N THR A 67 4.26 -11.67 -10.07
CA THR A 67 4.34 -12.90 -10.84
C THR A 67 5.77 -13.19 -11.31
N ILE A 68 6.52 -12.16 -11.74
CA ILE A 68 7.94 -12.30 -12.09
C ILE A 68 8.76 -12.65 -10.86
N ALA A 69 8.53 -11.99 -9.71
CA ALA A 69 9.20 -12.31 -8.46
C ALA A 69 9.02 -13.79 -8.07
N ASN A 70 7.76 -14.26 -8.10
CA ASN A 70 7.42 -15.65 -7.80
C ASN A 70 8.01 -16.63 -8.82
N ALA A 71 8.08 -16.25 -10.10
CA ALA A 71 8.72 -17.08 -11.13
C ALA A 71 10.21 -17.28 -10.86
N ILE A 72 10.90 -16.25 -10.36
CA ILE A 72 12.32 -16.29 -10.05
C ILE A 72 12.64 -17.36 -9.01
N ILE A 73 11.77 -17.56 -8.05
CA ILE A 73 11.91 -18.57 -6.98
C ILE A 73 11.04 -19.82 -7.24
N ASN A 74 10.43 -19.91 -8.44
CA ASN A 74 9.51 -20.99 -8.85
C ASN A 74 8.37 -21.23 -7.85
N LEU A 75 7.75 -20.15 -7.34
CA LEU A 75 6.57 -20.18 -6.47
C LEU A 75 5.36 -19.58 -7.20
N ILE A 76 5.08 -20.07 -8.40
CA ILE A 76 3.88 -19.69 -9.14
C ILE A 76 2.75 -20.62 -8.73
N ASP A 77 1.68 -20.05 -8.16
CA ASP A 77 0.51 -20.82 -7.77
C ASP A 77 -0.24 -21.41 -8.97
N PRO A 78 -0.65 -22.68 -8.92
CA PRO A 78 -1.52 -23.27 -9.93
C PRO A 78 -2.84 -22.46 -10.07
N PRO A 79 -3.36 -22.26 -11.30
CA PRO A 79 -2.98 -22.89 -12.58
C PRO A 79 -1.90 -22.12 -13.38
N GLY A 80 -1.12 -21.26 -12.72
CA GLY A 80 -0.01 -20.53 -13.36
C GLY A 80 1.17 -21.43 -13.69
N GLN A 81 1.86 -21.12 -14.79
CA GLN A 81 3.07 -21.83 -15.21
C GLN A 81 3.98 -20.94 -16.07
N ILE A 82 5.29 -21.20 -15.97
CA ILE A 82 6.27 -20.64 -16.90
C ILE A 82 6.12 -21.40 -18.21
N THR A 83 5.72 -20.71 -19.29
CA THR A 83 5.48 -21.33 -20.59
C THR A 83 6.73 -21.34 -21.46
N SER A 84 7.62 -20.37 -21.28
CA SER A 84 8.92 -20.33 -21.97
C SER A 84 9.84 -19.27 -21.31
N GLY A 85 11.08 -19.26 -21.73
CA GLY A 85 12.11 -18.33 -21.29
C GLY A 85 13.17 -19.01 -20.42
N ILE A 86 14.16 -18.29 -19.96
CA ILE A 86 15.30 -18.78 -19.17
C ILE A 86 15.50 -17.86 -17.96
N ILE A 87 15.66 -18.47 -16.78
CA ILE A 87 16.06 -17.79 -15.56
C ILE A 87 17.41 -18.38 -15.13
N LYS A 88 18.44 -17.55 -15.04
CA LYS A 88 19.79 -17.95 -14.59
C LYS A 88 20.19 -17.21 -13.33
N ILE A 89 20.83 -17.91 -12.41
CA ILE A 89 21.51 -17.36 -11.24
C ILE A 89 22.91 -17.94 -11.21
N ASP A 90 23.94 -17.09 -11.14
CA ASP A 90 25.35 -17.52 -11.17
C ASP A 90 25.62 -18.56 -12.28
N ASN A 91 25.14 -18.32 -13.50
CA ASN A 91 25.21 -19.21 -14.67
C ASN A 91 24.43 -20.54 -14.56
N ASN A 92 23.71 -20.80 -13.47
CA ASN A 92 22.86 -21.98 -13.36
C ASN A 92 21.45 -21.68 -13.84
N GLU A 93 20.95 -22.47 -14.78
CA GLU A 93 19.56 -22.41 -15.21
C GLU A 93 18.65 -23.07 -14.18
N LEU A 94 17.59 -22.32 -13.76
CA LEU A 94 16.68 -22.77 -12.69
C LEU A 94 15.48 -23.59 -13.20
N GLN A 95 15.19 -23.56 -14.49
CA GLN A 95 13.98 -24.19 -15.01
C GLN A 95 14.05 -25.73 -14.97
N ASN A 96 12.94 -26.33 -14.54
CA ASN A 96 12.73 -27.79 -14.49
C ASN A 96 13.71 -28.58 -13.58
N LYS A 97 14.32 -27.91 -12.59
CA LYS A 97 15.24 -28.52 -11.64
C LYS A 97 14.80 -28.21 -10.21
N GLU A 98 13.69 -28.82 -9.77
CA GLU A 98 13.09 -28.56 -8.44
C GLU A 98 14.10 -28.73 -7.29
N GLU A 99 14.98 -29.72 -7.39
CA GLU A 99 16.04 -29.97 -6.39
C GLU A 99 17.02 -28.79 -6.27
N ILE A 100 17.41 -28.17 -7.40
CA ILE A 100 18.30 -27.01 -7.42
C ILE A 100 17.57 -25.80 -6.85
N ILE A 101 16.30 -25.62 -7.20
CA ILE A 101 15.49 -24.51 -6.74
C ILE A 101 15.28 -24.57 -5.24
N GLN A 102 15.01 -25.74 -4.64
CA GLN A 102 14.89 -25.92 -3.20
C GLN A 102 16.19 -25.57 -2.47
N GLN A 103 17.36 -25.89 -3.04
CA GLN A 103 18.66 -25.51 -2.48
C GLN A 103 18.96 -24.01 -2.57
N ILE A 104 18.37 -23.32 -3.53
CA ILE A 104 18.60 -21.88 -3.77
C ILE A 104 17.65 -21.00 -2.95
N ARG A 105 16.39 -21.42 -2.79
CA ARG A 105 15.41 -20.72 -1.92
C ARG A 105 15.93 -20.61 -0.50
N GLY A 106 15.87 -19.43 0.06
CA GLY A 106 16.32 -19.13 1.42
C GLY A 106 17.84 -19.08 1.59
N LYS A 107 18.61 -19.84 0.80
CA LYS A 107 20.08 -19.88 0.89
C LYS A 107 20.75 -18.87 -0.04
N LYS A 108 20.38 -18.86 -1.34
CA LYS A 108 20.94 -17.97 -2.36
C LYS A 108 20.03 -16.77 -2.65
N ILE A 109 18.72 -16.95 -2.45
CA ILE A 109 17.70 -15.92 -2.67
C ILE A 109 16.91 -15.76 -1.39
N GLY A 110 16.99 -14.57 -0.78
CA GLY A 110 16.08 -14.11 0.25
C GLY A 110 14.85 -13.46 -0.38
N PHE A 111 13.68 -13.68 0.21
CA PHE A 111 12.43 -13.10 -0.25
C PHE A 111 11.73 -12.33 0.87
N VAL A 112 11.35 -11.10 0.61
CA VAL A 112 10.55 -10.24 1.49
C VAL A 112 9.18 -10.10 0.84
N PHE A 113 8.17 -10.75 1.43
CA PHE A 113 6.80 -10.72 0.93
C PHE A 113 6.08 -9.42 1.27
N GLN A 114 5.04 -9.10 0.51
CA GLN A 114 4.27 -7.86 0.59
C GLN A 114 3.65 -7.59 1.97
N ASP A 115 3.14 -8.62 2.65
CA ASP A 115 2.50 -8.48 3.96
C ASP A 115 3.33 -9.15 5.06
N PRO A 116 3.94 -8.38 5.97
CA PRO A 116 4.70 -8.92 7.08
C PRO A 116 3.84 -9.67 8.11
N GLN A 117 2.51 -9.48 8.11
CA GLN A 117 1.62 -10.19 9.03
C GLN A 117 1.40 -11.64 8.60
N THR A 118 1.35 -11.89 7.31
CA THR A 118 1.21 -13.24 6.74
C THR A 118 2.55 -13.94 6.58
N SER A 119 3.66 -13.20 6.53
CA SER A 119 5.01 -13.74 6.39
C SER A 119 5.54 -14.39 7.67
N LEU A 120 5.05 -13.94 8.83
CA LEU A 120 5.44 -14.49 10.14
C LEU A 120 4.31 -15.34 10.71
N ASN A 121 4.64 -16.55 11.17
CA ASN A 121 3.66 -17.39 11.85
C ASN A 121 3.37 -16.83 13.25
N PRO A 122 2.11 -16.40 13.54
CA PRO A 122 1.77 -15.75 14.81
C PRO A 122 1.84 -16.68 16.03
N LEU A 123 1.89 -17.99 15.84
CA LEU A 123 1.91 -18.99 16.88
C LEU A 123 3.33 -19.32 17.38
N PHE A 124 4.36 -18.94 16.64
CA PHE A 124 5.77 -19.19 16.98
C PHE A 124 6.47 -17.87 17.37
N LYS A 125 7.42 -18.00 18.31
CA LYS A 125 8.28 -16.87 18.67
C LYS A 125 9.20 -16.52 17.52
N ILE A 126 9.73 -15.29 17.54
CA ILE A 126 10.67 -14.82 16.52
C ILE A 126 11.92 -15.69 16.46
N LYS A 127 12.45 -16.13 17.63
CA LYS A 127 13.62 -17.02 17.68
C LYS A 127 13.39 -18.32 16.93
N ASP A 128 12.23 -18.94 17.13
CA ASP A 128 11.96 -20.27 16.58
C ASP A 128 11.96 -20.20 15.05
N GLN A 129 11.38 -19.16 14.47
CA GLN A 129 11.30 -18.95 13.02
C GLN A 129 12.67 -18.62 12.41
N LEU A 130 13.50 -17.81 13.08
CA LEU A 130 14.86 -17.51 12.62
C LEU A 130 15.78 -18.74 12.72
N ILE A 131 15.76 -19.46 13.84
CA ILE A 131 16.58 -20.65 14.07
C ILE A 131 16.22 -21.75 13.08
N GLU A 132 14.91 -22.01 12.86
CA GLU A 132 14.42 -22.98 11.88
C GLU A 132 14.97 -22.68 10.49
N THR A 133 14.86 -21.43 10.04
CA THR A 133 15.37 -21.00 8.73
C THR A 133 16.87 -21.19 8.61
N ILE A 134 17.64 -20.79 9.63
CA ILE A 134 19.10 -20.91 9.66
C ILE A 134 19.51 -22.38 9.64
N GLN A 135 18.93 -23.22 10.49
CA GLN A 135 19.27 -24.65 10.58
C GLN A 135 18.85 -25.44 9.34
N THR A 136 17.77 -25.03 8.66
CA THR A 136 17.35 -25.68 7.41
C THR A 136 18.37 -25.51 6.29
N HIS A 137 19.07 -24.38 6.24
CA HIS A 137 19.97 -24.04 5.13
C HIS A 137 21.45 -24.04 5.49
N LEU A 138 21.77 -23.87 6.77
CA LEU A 138 23.12 -23.83 7.28
C LEU A 138 23.33 -24.93 8.33
N ASN A 139 24.48 -25.56 8.28
CA ASN A 139 24.81 -26.67 9.17
C ASN A 139 25.32 -26.14 10.53
N LEU A 140 24.47 -25.37 11.24
CA LEU A 140 24.78 -24.75 12.53
C LEU A 140 24.05 -25.44 13.68
N SER A 141 24.71 -25.51 14.85
CA SER A 141 24.08 -25.93 16.10
C SER A 141 22.98 -24.94 16.51
N HIS A 142 22.12 -25.34 17.42
CA HIS A 142 21.05 -24.48 17.94
C HIS A 142 21.60 -23.19 18.57
N ASP A 143 22.67 -23.28 19.34
CA ASP A 143 23.27 -22.13 20.05
C ASP A 143 23.93 -21.15 19.07
N GLU A 144 24.62 -21.67 18.05
CA GLU A 144 25.18 -20.84 16.96
C GLU A 144 24.07 -20.16 16.14
N ALA A 145 22.98 -20.87 15.83
CA ALA A 145 21.83 -20.32 15.13
C ALA A 145 21.11 -19.25 15.97
N LEU A 146 20.99 -19.45 17.28
CA LEU A 146 20.43 -18.46 18.19
C LEU A 146 21.28 -17.18 18.24
N GLN A 147 22.62 -17.34 18.39
CA GLN A 147 23.50 -16.18 18.42
C GLN A 147 23.49 -15.41 17.09
N LYS A 148 23.49 -16.13 15.96
CA LYS A 148 23.32 -15.53 14.62
C LYS A 148 21.99 -14.79 14.51
N SER A 149 20.92 -15.35 15.04
CA SER A 149 19.59 -14.72 15.03
C SER A 149 19.55 -13.42 15.82
N ILE A 150 20.20 -13.36 16.98
CA ILE A 150 20.32 -12.13 17.78
C ILE A 150 21.10 -11.06 17.00
N ASN A 151 22.24 -11.42 16.43
CA ASN A 151 23.06 -10.50 15.63
C ASN A 151 22.31 -9.96 14.42
N LEU A 152 21.50 -10.79 13.76
CA LEU A 152 20.66 -10.37 12.63
C LEU A 152 19.58 -9.36 13.06
N LEU A 153 18.94 -9.57 14.20
CA LEU A 153 17.95 -8.63 14.73
C LEU A 153 18.60 -7.28 15.09
N GLU A 154 19.82 -7.28 15.63
CA GLU A 154 20.60 -6.05 15.87
C GLU A 154 20.96 -5.37 14.56
N GLU A 155 21.41 -6.12 13.54
CA GLU A 155 21.77 -5.61 12.22
C GLU A 155 20.59 -4.91 11.51
N VAL A 156 19.38 -5.45 11.64
CA VAL A 156 18.18 -4.80 11.09
C VAL A 156 17.61 -3.70 12.01
N GLY A 157 18.27 -3.38 13.12
CA GLY A 157 17.91 -2.27 14.01
C GLY A 157 16.75 -2.58 14.96
N ILE A 158 16.64 -3.83 15.43
CA ILE A 158 15.72 -4.18 16.54
C ILE A 158 16.44 -3.93 17.86
N GLU A 159 15.97 -2.95 18.62
CA GLU A 159 16.49 -2.63 19.93
C GLU A 159 16.23 -3.77 20.93
N ASN A 160 17.19 -4.03 21.84
CA ASN A 160 17.11 -5.09 22.83
C ASN A 160 16.85 -6.48 22.21
N ALA A 161 17.54 -6.81 21.11
CA ALA A 161 17.36 -8.02 20.31
C ALA A 161 17.36 -9.30 21.17
N THR A 162 18.27 -9.41 22.15
CA THR A 162 18.37 -10.55 23.08
C THR A 162 17.08 -10.81 23.87
N LYS A 163 16.32 -9.78 24.21
CA LYS A 163 15.04 -9.92 24.88
C LYS A 163 13.89 -10.10 23.88
N ARG A 164 13.91 -9.28 22.82
CA ARG A 164 12.85 -9.24 21.81
C ARG A 164 12.73 -10.51 21.00
N ILE A 165 13.82 -11.27 20.84
CA ILE A 165 13.81 -12.54 20.12
C ILE A 165 12.87 -13.58 20.76
N GLU A 166 12.55 -13.44 22.06
CA GLU A 166 11.59 -14.28 22.79
C GLU A 166 10.12 -13.87 22.59
N ASP A 167 9.87 -12.73 21.96
CA ASP A 167 8.52 -12.21 21.73
C ASP A 167 7.87 -12.89 20.51
N TYR A 168 6.53 -12.79 20.45
CA TYR A 168 5.72 -13.24 19.33
C TYR A 168 5.51 -12.10 18.30
N PRO A 169 5.21 -12.42 17.02
CA PRO A 169 5.00 -11.42 15.99
C PRO A 169 3.97 -10.31 16.34
N HIS A 170 2.90 -10.66 17.06
CA HIS A 170 1.86 -9.69 17.46
C HIS A 170 2.34 -8.64 18.47
N GLN A 171 3.46 -8.87 19.14
CA GLN A 171 4.07 -7.94 20.10
C GLN A 171 4.98 -6.90 19.43
N PHE A 172 5.21 -7.03 18.12
CA PHE A 172 6.00 -6.12 17.31
C PHE A 172 5.09 -5.12 16.56
N SER A 173 5.57 -3.89 16.39
CA SER A 173 4.95 -2.93 15.47
C SER A 173 5.05 -3.38 14.00
N GLY A 174 4.32 -2.75 13.09
CA GLY A 174 4.41 -3.05 11.65
C GLY A 174 5.83 -2.96 11.11
N GLY A 175 6.52 -1.86 11.41
CA GLY A 175 7.91 -1.66 10.99
C GLY A 175 8.89 -2.64 11.63
N MET A 176 8.69 -3.01 12.89
CA MET A 176 9.52 -4.04 13.54
C MET A 176 9.30 -5.41 12.91
N ARG A 177 8.05 -5.80 12.59
CA ARG A 177 7.77 -7.04 11.86
C ARG A 177 8.45 -7.06 10.50
N GLN A 178 8.42 -5.95 9.77
CA GLN A 178 9.11 -5.83 8.49
C GLN A 178 10.62 -6.03 8.62
N ARG A 179 11.24 -5.46 9.66
CA ARG A 179 12.66 -5.67 9.97
C ARG A 179 12.96 -7.15 10.27
N VAL A 180 12.08 -7.85 10.99
CA VAL A 180 12.22 -9.29 11.24
C VAL A 180 12.11 -10.10 9.95
N VAL A 181 11.18 -9.76 9.04
CA VAL A 181 11.07 -10.42 7.72
C VAL A 181 12.33 -10.19 6.89
N ILE A 182 12.92 -8.98 6.94
CA ILE A 182 14.21 -8.71 6.30
C ILE A 182 15.31 -9.54 6.95
N ALA A 183 15.36 -9.66 8.30
CA ALA A 183 16.32 -10.49 9.00
C ALA A 183 16.23 -11.97 8.56
N LEU A 184 15.01 -12.49 8.41
CA LEU A 184 14.77 -13.83 7.84
C LEU A 184 15.32 -13.94 6.42
N ALA A 185 15.04 -12.97 5.56
CA ALA A 185 15.49 -12.97 4.18
C ALA A 185 17.03 -12.96 4.04
N ILE A 186 17.75 -12.31 4.97
CA ILE A 186 19.24 -12.24 4.95
C ILE A 186 19.92 -13.30 5.81
N SER A 187 19.16 -14.16 6.52
CA SER A 187 19.67 -15.05 7.57
C SER A 187 20.70 -16.08 7.07
N CYS A 188 20.56 -16.51 5.82
CA CYS A 188 21.44 -17.48 5.19
C CYS A 188 22.47 -16.84 4.23
N GLU A 189 22.71 -15.52 4.35
CA GLU A 189 23.68 -14.77 3.54
C GLU A 189 23.43 -14.94 2.04
N PRO A 190 22.23 -14.57 1.56
CA PRO A 190 21.88 -14.73 0.16
C PRO A 190 22.72 -13.80 -0.76
N ASP A 191 22.80 -14.17 -2.03
CA ASP A 191 23.40 -13.34 -3.08
C ASP A 191 22.36 -12.34 -3.65
N LEU A 192 21.07 -12.65 -3.53
CA LEU A 192 19.95 -11.87 -4.07
C LEU A 192 18.84 -11.71 -3.02
N ILE A 193 18.31 -10.52 -2.90
CA ILE A 193 17.05 -10.25 -2.19
C ILE A 193 15.99 -9.81 -3.21
N ILE A 194 14.81 -10.39 -3.11
CA ILE A 194 13.61 -9.92 -3.80
C ILE A 194 12.68 -9.35 -2.75
N ALA A 195 12.35 -8.06 -2.86
CA ALA A 195 11.46 -7.36 -1.96
C ALA A 195 10.20 -6.93 -2.72
N ASP A 196 9.10 -7.64 -2.48
CA ASP A 196 7.80 -7.35 -3.10
C ASP A 196 7.02 -6.39 -2.20
N GLU A 197 6.93 -5.14 -2.64
CA GLU A 197 6.29 -4.03 -1.91
C GLU A 197 6.74 -3.92 -0.43
N PRO A 198 8.03 -3.85 -0.13
CA PRO A 198 8.56 -3.99 1.23
C PRO A 198 8.15 -2.88 2.20
N THR A 199 7.52 -1.83 1.72
CA THR A 199 7.12 -0.65 2.51
C THR A 199 5.62 -0.40 2.51
N THR A 200 4.83 -1.26 1.88
CA THR A 200 3.36 -1.13 1.85
C THR A 200 2.78 -1.20 3.27
N ALA A 201 1.83 -0.33 3.55
CA ALA A 201 1.18 -0.18 4.86
C ALA A 201 2.11 0.27 6.02
N LEU A 202 3.27 0.84 5.72
CA LEU A 202 4.15 1.46 6.71
C LEU A 202 4.06 2.99 6.67
N ASP A 203 4.30 3.62 7.81
CA ASP A 203 4.43 5.08 7.88
C ASP A 203 5.65 5.56 7.11
N VAL A 204 5.61 6.78 6.58
CA VAL A 204 6.66 7.37 5.76
C VAL A 204 8.03 7.34 6.45
N SER A 205 8.09 7.60 7.77
CA SER A 205 9.33 7.56 8.53
C SER A 205 9.92 6.13 8.61
N ILE A 206 9.08 5.14 8.83
CA ILE A 206 9.47 3.72 8.86
C ILE A 206 9.81 3.24 7.44
N GLN A 207 9.04 3.64 6.43
CA GLN A 207 9.32 3.35 5.03
C GLN A 207 10.75 3.80 4.66
N TYR A 208 11.10 5.05 4.95
CA TYR A 208 12.45 5.58 4.72
C TYR A 208 13.53 4.72 5.41
N GLN A 209 13.33 4.38 6.69
CA GLN A 209 14.28 3.54 7.44
C GLN A 209 14.46 2.14 6.83
N ILE A 210 13.39 1.51 6.34
CA ILE A 210 13.45 0.19 5.68
C ILE A 210 14.22 0.29 4.35
N LEU A 211 13.99 1.34 3.57
CA LEU A 211 14.69 1.54 2.31
C LEU A 211 16.19 1.82 2.51
N GLU A 212 16.55 2.64 3.51
CA GLU A 212 17.95 2.85 3.87
C GLU A 212 18.61 1.56 4.36
N LEU A 213 17.92 0.76 5.18
CA LEU A 213 18.42 -0.56 5.60
C LEU A 213 18.73 -1.46 4.40
N LEU A 214 17.83 -1.53 3.40
CA LEU A 214 18.07 -2.33 2.20
C LEU A 214 19.28 -1.81 1.39
N LYS A 215 19.46 -0.49 1.28
CA LYS A 215 20.65 0.11 0.63
C LYS A 215 21.96 -0.23 1.37
N GLU A 216 21.94 -0.12 2.70
CA GLU A 216 23.11 -0.44 3.53
C GLU A 216 23.48 -1.92 3.40
N LEU A 217 22.49 -2.84 3.47
CA LEU A 217 22.68 -4.27 3.30
C LEU A 217 23.24 -4.60 1.91
N THR A 218 22.72 -3.94 0.85
CA THR A 218 23.24 -4.09 -0.52
C THR A 218 24.72 -3.75 -0.61
N LYS A 219 25.12 -2.61 -0.05
CA LYS A 219 26.53 -2.17 -0.07
C LYS A 219 27.41 -3.05 0.82
N LYS A 220 26.99 -3.32 2.06
CA LYS A 220 27.78 -4.06 3.06
C LYS A 220 28.04 -5.49 2.65
N ARG A 221 27.03 -6.16 2.06
CA ARG A 221 27.07 -7.58 1.70
C ARG A 221 27.30 -7.82 0.22
N ASN A 222 27.41 -6.76 -0.60
CA ASN A 222 27.55 -6.82 -2.06
C ASN A 222 26.50 -7.73 -2.74
N LEU A 223 25.26 -7.67 -2.25
CA LEU A 223 24.16 -8.47 -2.79
C LEU A 223 23.34 -7.69 -3.82
N GLY A 224 22.72 -8.40 -4.77
CA GLY A 224 21.75 -7.79 -5.67
C GLY A 224 20.39 -7.66 -4.98
N VAL A 225 19.66 -6.58 -5.28
CA VAL A 225 18.30 -6.38 -4.77
C VAL A 225 17.32 -6.10 -5.90
N ILE A 226 16.20 -6.79 -5.91
CA ILE A 226 15.04 -6.45 -6.75
C ILE A 226 13.97 -5.87 -5.83
N ILE A 227 13.62 -4.60 -6.04
CA ILE A 227 12.51 -3.94 -5.34
C ILE A 227 11.32 -3.85 -6.28
N ILE A 228 10.21 -4.46 -5.90
CA ILE A 228 8.94 -4.32 -6.60
C ILE A 228 8.09 -3.32 -5.84
N THR A 229 7.57 -2.33 -6.55
CA THR A 229 6.70 -1.31 -5.96
C THR A 229 5.82 -0.67 -7.03
N HIS A 230 4.76 -0.01 -6.61
CA HIS A 230 3.98 0.89 -7.45
C HIS A 230 4.36 2.37 -7.22
N ASP A 231 5.27 2.66 -6.28
CA ASP A 231 5.66 4.01 -5.88
C ASP A 231 6.96 4.45 -6.55
N MET A 232 6.86 5.44 -7.46
CA MET A 232 8.02 6.04 -8.13
C MET A 232 8.92 6.83 -7.19
N GLY A 233 8.42 7.30 -6.04
CA GLY A 233 9.24 7.94 -5.01
C GLY A 233 10.24 6.95 -4.42
N VAL A 234 9.80 5.73 -4.12
CA VAL A 234 10.66 4.63 -3.66
C VAL A 234 11.73 4.32 -4.71
N ILE A 235 11.34 4.20 -5.97
CA ILE A 235 12.27 3.96 -7.10
C ILE A 235 13.32 5.06 -7.20
N ALA A 236 12.89 6.32 -7.16
CA ALA A 236 13.77 7.47 -7.30
C ALA A 236 14.88 7.53 -6.24
N GLU A 237 14.55 7.13 -5.01
CA GLU A 237 15.47 7.19 -3.88
C GLU A 237 16.38 5.97 -3.75
N THR A 238 15.94 4.79 -4.23
CA THR A 238 16.61 3.54 -3.86
C THR A 238 17.29 2.81 -5.00
N THR A 239 16.83 2.98 -6.25
CA THR A 239 17.25 2.09 -7.34
C THR A 239 18.29 2.69 -8.28
N ASN A 240 19.13 1.81 -8.85
CA ASN A 240 20.10 2.16 -9.89
C ASN A 240 19.45 2.09 -11.29
N LYS A 241 18.74 1.01 -11.54
CA LYS A 241 17.98 0.76 -12.76
C LYS A 241 16.51 0.53 -12.45
N VAL A 242 15.65 0.78 -13.41
CA VAL A 242 14.20 0.59 -13.27
C VAL A 242 13.61 -0.05 -14.52
N ILE A 243 12.63 -0.91 -14.28
CA ILE A 243 11.79 -1.56 -15.28
C ILE A 243 10.36 -1.12 -15.05
N VAL A 244 9.73 -0.57 -16.09
CA VAL A 244 8.31 -0.19 -16.06
C VAL A 244 7.49 -1.26 -16.76
N MET A 245 6.50 -1.79 -16.06
CA MET A 245 5.64 -2.86 -16.55
C MET A 245 4.20 -2.42 -16.77
N ARG A 246 3.59 -2.95 -17.83
CA ARG A 246 2.17 -2.81 -18.12
C ARG A 246 1.62 -4.06 -18.81
N HIS A 247 0.51 -4.59 -18.29
CA HIS A 247 -0.18 -5.76 -18.87
C HIS A 247 0.76 -6.94 -19.20
N GLY A 248 1.69 -7.24 -18.30
CA GLY A 248 2.65 -8.34 -18.46
C GLY A 248 3.85 -8.04 -19.37
N LEU A 249 3.98 -6.82 -19.89
CA LEU A 249 5.07 -6.42 -20.78
C LEU A 249 5.98 -5.39 -20.11
N ILE A 250 7.27 -5.44 -20.41
CA ILE A 250 8.20 -4.34 -20.13
C ILE A 250 7.95 -3.26 -21.20
N VAL A 251 7.46 -2.10 -20.78
CA VAL A 251 7.18 -0.96 -21.67
C VAL A 251 8.34 0.02 -21.74
N GLU A 252 9.16 0.08 -20.67
CA GLU A 252 10.37 0.88 -20.62
C GLU A 252 11.33 0.31 -19.59
N GLN A 253 12.63 0.43 -19.83
CA GLN A 253 13.67 0.07 -18.86
C GLN A 253 14.92 0.93 -19.09
N GLY A 254 15.67 1.17 -18.02
CA GLY A 254 16.91 1.95 -18.11
C GLY A 254 17.42 2.41 -16.75
N ASN A 255 18.37 3.33 -16.80
CA ASN A 255 18.88 4.00 -15.60
C ASN A 255 17.76 4.81 -14.95
N THR A 256 17.63 4.72 -13.64
CA THR A 256 16.54 5.38 -12.89
C THR A 256 16.52 6.89 -13.08
N LYS A 257 17.67 7.55 -13.03
CA LYS A 257 17.77 9.02 -13.20
C LYS A 257 17.31 9.45 -14.59
N ASP A 258 17.72 8.71 -15.62
CA ASP A 258 17.39 9.05 -17.00
C ASP A 258 15.89 8.88 -17.27
N LEU A 259 15.30 7.79 -16.76
CA LEU A 259 13.87 7.51 -16.91
C LEU A 259 13.02 8.54 -16.17
N LEU A 260 13.40 8.93 -14.96
CA LEU A 260 12.68 9.95 -14.18
C LEU A 260 12.70 11.33 -14.86
N ASN A 261 13.83 11.70 -15.47
CA ASN A 261 13.99 12.99 -16.15
C ASN A 261 13.33 13.02 -17.53
N ASN A 262 13.30 11.91 -18.25
CA ASN A 262 12.81 11.83 -19.63
C ASN A 262 12.07 10.50 -19.90
N PRO A 263 10.91 10.26 -19.24
CA PRO A 263 10.13 9.07 -19.47
C PRO A 263 9.57 9.02 -20.91
N LYS A 264 9.78 7.92 -21.61
CA LYS A 264 9.40 7.76 -23.03
C LYS A 264 8.00 7.15 -23.17
N SER A 265 7.71 6.12 -22.38
CA SER A 265 6.41 5.45 -22.42
C SER A 265 5.31 6.28 -21.74
N SER A 266 4.06 6.10 -22.18
CA SER A 266 2.90 6.74 -21.52
C SER A 266 2.76 6.31 -20.07
N GLU A 267 3.09 5.05 -19.78
CA GLU A 267 3.04 4.48 -18.45
C GLU A 267 4.07 5.14 -17.51
N ALA A 268 5.33 5.22 -17.94
CA ALA A 268 6.38 5.87 -17.16
C ALA A 268 6.04 7.34 -16.89
N ARG A 269 5.51 8.06 -17.90
CA ARG A 269 5.05 9.45 -17.72
C ARG A 269 3.92 9.54 -16.71
N SER A 270 2.94 8.65 -16.78
CA SER A 270 1.82 8.62 -15.83
C SER A 270 2.30 8.42 -14.41
N LEU A 271 3.19 7.45 -14.18
CA LEU A 271 3.74 7.15 -12.87
C LEU A 271 4.58 8.32 -12.31
N VAL A 272 5.44 8.92 -13.14
CA VAL A 272 6.29 10.06 -12.72
C VAL A 272 5.44 11.30 -12.39
N ILE A 273 4.44 11.63 -13.21
CA ILE A 273 3.57 12.81 -13.01
C ILE A 273 2.64 12.61 -11.79
N SER A 274 2.30 11.38 -11.44
CA SER A 274 1.44 11.08 -10.29
C SER A 274 2.14 11.33 -8.95
N VAL A 275 3.48 11.46 -8.91
CA VAL A 275 4.22 11.83 -7.70
C VAL A 275 4.08 13.33 -7.45
N PRO A 276 3.48 13.76 -6.32
CA PRO A 276 3.33 15.17 -6.04
C PRO A 276 4.68 15.84 -5.79
N PRO A 277 4.93 17.03 -6.35
CA PRO A 277 6.14 17.79 -6.05
C PRO A 277 6.14 18.25 -4.60
N THR A 278 7.26 18.09 -3.91
CA THR A 278 7.40 18.45 -2.47
C THR A 278 7.46 19.97 -2.22
N ASN A 279 7.83 20.74 -3.24
CA ASN A 279 8.11 22.18 -3.14
C ASN A 279 6.97 23.08 -3.66
N LYS A 280 5.87 22.49 -4.14
CA LYS A 280 4.77 23.23 -4.76
C LYS A 280 3.42 22.60 -4.40
N LYS A 281 2.49 23.43 -3.94
CA LYS A 281 1.10 23.00 -3.79
C LYS A 281 0.48 22.84 -5.18
N ILE A 282 -0.13 21.69 -5.44
CA ILE A 282 -0.89 21.42 -6.63
C ILE A 282 -2.38 21.45 -6.29
N GLU A 283 -3.18 22.06 -7.14
CA GLU A 283 -4.64 22.07 -6.98
C GLU A 283 -5.26 20.76 -7.45
N ARG A 284 -4.70 20.18 -8.54
CA ARG A 284 -5.16 18.93 -9.14
C ARG A 284 -3.99 18.14 -9.70
N PHE A 285 -4.07 16.83 -9.59
CA PHE A 285 -3.12 15.92 -10.21
C PHE A 285 -3.37 15.87 -11.72
N LYS A 286 -2.30 15.91 -12.50
CA LYS A 286 -2.37 15.62 -13.93
C LYS A 286 -2.54 14.12 -14.13
N LEU A 287 -3.43 13.75 -15.03
CA LEU A 287 -3.67 12.36 -15.40
C LEU A 287 -3.29 12.17 -16.88
N ILE A 288 -2.64 11.06 -17.19
CA ILE A 288 -2.29 10.70 -18.56
C ILE A 288 -3.13 9.53 -19.02
N SER A 289 -3.72 9.66 -20.19
CA SER A 289 -4.45 8.61 -20.87
C SER A 289 -3.50 7.52 -21.40
N PRO A 290 -3.97 6.28 -21.63
CA PRO A 290 -3.17 5.22 -22.25
C PRO A 290 -2.55 5.55 -23.60
N ASP A 291 -3.11 6.50 -24.33
CA ASP A 291 -2.59 7.03 -25.60
C ASP A 291 -1.52 8.13 -25.42
N GLY A 292 -1.21 8.51 -24.18
CA GLY A 292 -0.23 9.53 -23.84
C GLY A 292 -0.78 10.98 -23.82
N SER A 293 -2.08 11.19 -24.08
CA SER A 293 -2.72 12.50 -23.97
C SER A 293 -3.03 12.85 -22.49
N GLU A 294 -2.95 14.13 -22.13
CA GLU A 294 -3.42 14.58 -20.82
C GLU A 294 -4.96 14.41 -20.75
N ILE A 295 -5.44 13.68 -19.72
CA ILE A 295 -6.88 13.59 -19.46
C ILE A 295 -7.33 14.92 -18.87
N THR A 296 -7.81 15.81 -19.71
CA THR A 296 -8.59 16.96 -19.27
C THR A 296 -9.99 16.46 -18.95
N SER A 297 -10.28 16.33 -17.68
CA SER A 297 -11.51 15.99 -16.97
C SER A 297 -12.83 15.97 -17.78
N SER A 298 -13.07 14.94 -18.59
CA SER A 298 -14.42 14.71 -19.18
C SER A 298 -15.41 14.13 -18.15
N SER A 299 -14.91 13.36 -17.16
CA SER A 299 -15.71 12.91 -16.01
C SER A 299 -16.10 14.07 -15.08
N ALA A 300 -15.26 15.10 -14.94
CA ALA A 300 -15.54 16.26 -14.10
C ALA A 300 -16.81 17.02 -14.55
N ASN A 301 -17.11 17.08 -15.85
CA ASN A 301 -18.32 17.76 -16.30
C ASN A 301 -19.61 17.03 -15.93
N LEU A 302 -19.63 15.69 -16.00
CA LEU A 302 -20.80 14.91 -15.58
C LEU A 302 -20.98 14.97 -14.07
N THR A 303 -19.90 14.78 -13.32
CA THR A 303 -19.87 14.91 -11.86
C THR A 303 -20.35 16.29 -11.41
N LYS A 304 -19.82 17.36 -12.00
CA LYS A 304 -20.22 18.74 -11.73
C LYS A 304 -21.70 18.98 -12.01
N ASN A 305 -22.23 18.49 -13.12
CA ASN A 305 -23.63 18.69 -13.46
C ASN A 305 -24.57 17.98 -12.48
N ILE A 306 -24.21 16.77 -12.01
CA ILE A 306 -25.01 16.04 -11.02
C ILE A 306 -24.91 16.72 -9.64
N ILE A 307 -23.72 17.10 -9.19
CA ILE A 307 -23.54 17.73 -7.88
C ILE A 307 -24.22 19.09 -7.81
N LYS A 308 -24.22 19.87 -8.89
CA LYS A 308 -24.95 21.14 -8.98
C LYS A 308 -26.46 20.98 -8.69
N THR A 309 -27.04 19.82 -8.99
CA THR A 309 -28.43 19.54 -8.62
C THR A 309 -28.67 19.42 -7.11
N TRP A 310 -27.59 19.23 -6.33
CA TRP A 310 -27.68 19.15 -4.86
C TRP A 310 -27.85 20.51 -4.18
N GLY A 311 -27.73 21.61 -4.95
CA GLY A 311 -27.88 22.99 -4.50
C GLY A 311 -26.54 23.62 -4.14
N VAL A 312 -26.28 24.81 -4.67
CA VAL A 312 -25.08 25.61 -4.37
C VAL A 312 -25.11 26.02 -2.90
N ARG A 313 -24.16 25.56 -2.12
CA ARG A 313 -23.94 26.05 -0.75
C ARG A 313 -23.07 27.32 -0.82
N LYS A 314 -23.56 28.43 -0.28
CA LYS A 314 -22.75 29.64 -0.17
C LYS A 314 -21.56 29.36 0.75
N ASN A 315 -20.37 29.68 0.25
CA ASN A 315 -19.15 29.65 1.04
C ASN A 315 -19.24 30.75 2.12
N THR A 316 -19.60 30.37 3.35
CA THR A 316 -20.00 31.33 4.38
C THR A 316 -18.91 31.63 5.39
N ASN A 317 -17.71 31.09 5.26
CA ASN A 317 -16.67 31.22 6.31
C ASN A 317 -17.19 30.82 7.71
N GLN A 318 -18.25 30.00 7.76
CA GLN A 318 -18.91 29.58 8.97
C GLN A 318 -18.16 28.38 9.58
N LYS A 319 -17.94 28.43 10.88
CA LYS A 319 -17.37 27.32 11.63
C LYS A 319 -18.31 26.10 11.57
N LEU A 320 -17.84 25.01 10.97
CA LEU A 320 -18.60 23.77 10.81
C LEU A 320 -18.36 22.80 11.98
N LEU A 321 -17.09 22.65 12.39
CA LEU A 321 -16.67 21.72 13.44
C LEU A 321 -15.68 22.39 14.38
N GLU A 322 -15.78 22.12 15.68
CA GLU A 322 -14.80 22.53 16.68
C GLU A 322 -14.59 21.41 17.69
N LEU A 323 -13.33 21.03 17.86
CA LEU A 323 -12.86 20.16 18.94
C LEU A 323 -12.19 21.03 20.00
N LYS A 324 -12.52 20.79 21.28
CA LYS A 324 -11.92 21.48 22.42
C LYS A 324 -11.42 20.45 23.43
N GLU A 325 -10.10 20.40 23.59
CA GLU A 325 -9.40 19.58 24.59
C GLU A 325 -9.83 18.10 24.57
N ILE A 326 -10.08 17.55 23.37
CA ILE A 326 -10.51 16.16 23.22
C ILE A 326 -9.43 15.22 23.71
N THR A 327 -9.81 14.36 24.67
CA THR A 327 -8.96 13.30 25.20
C THR A 327 -9.71 11.97 25.12
N LYS A 328 -9.03 10.91 24.67
CA LYS A 328 -9.55 9.54 24.66
C LYS A 328 -8.56 8.59 25.31
N ILE A 329 -9.03 7.92 26.35
CA ILE A 329 -8.32 6.88 27.08
C ILE A 329 -9.04 5.57 26.80
N PHE A 330 -8.31 4.55 26.38
CA PHE A 330 -8.81 3.18 26.32
C PHE A 330 -8.30 2.46 27.56
N ASP A 331 -9.23 2.01 28.40
CA ASP A 331 -8.96 1.22 29.60
C ASP A 331 -9.26 -0.25 29.27
N ASP A 332 -8.31 -1.12 29.55
CA ASP A 332 -8.42 -2.57 29.26
C ASP A 332 -9.27 -3.31 30.31
N GLN A 333 -9.73 -2.59 31.34
CA GLN A 333 -10.55 -3.18 32.41
C GLN A 333 -11.99 -2.68 32.36
N SER A 334 -12.87 -3.63 32.08
CA SER A 334 -14.30 -3.53 32.25
C SER A 334 -14.69 -2.85 33.59
N ILE A 335 -15.34 -1.68 33.46
CA ILE A 335 -16.36 -1.18 34.37
C ILE A 335 -16.03 -1.23 35.86
N SER A 336 -15.36 -0.19 36.34
CA SER A 336 -15.61 0.28 37.72
C SER A 336 -15.62 1.80 37.76
N TYR A 337 -16.77 2.38 38.00
CA TYR A 337 -17.09 3.81 37.99
C TYR A 337 -16.34 4.66 39.05
N ARG A 338 -15.32 4.10 39.73
CA ARG A 338 -14.66 4.74 40.89
C ARG A 338 -13.15 4.46 41.04
N LYS A 339 -12.43 3.96 40.05
CA LYS A 339 -10.96 3.85 40.19
C LYS A 339 -10.27 5.02 39.48
N LYS A 340 -9.26 5.60 40.17
CA LYS A 340 -8.27 6.53 39.59
C LYS A 340 -7.79 5.94 38.26
N ILE A 341 -7.72 6.80 37.24
CA ILE A 341 -7.11 6.48 35.94
C ILE A 341 -5.74 5.89 36.25
N ASP A 342 -5.54 4.63 35.86
CA ASP A 342 -4.27 3.94 36.02
C ASP A 342 -3.22 4.70 35.21
N ASP A 343 -2.04 4.97 35.78
CA ASP A 343 -0.98 5.71 35.09
C ASP A 343 -0.49 4.99 33.83
N ASN A 344 -0.85 3.70 33.68
CA ASN A 344 -0.56 2.86 32.52
C ASN A 344 -1.67 2.83 31.43
N ALA A 345 -2.77 3.58 31.61
CA ALA A 345 -3.85 3.62 30.61
C ALA A 345 -3.39 4.29 29.31
N VAL A 346 -3.65 3.64 28.17
CA VAL A 346 -3.25 4.15 26.85
C VAL A 346 -4.08 5.38 26.49
N LYS A 347 -3.44 6.56 26.47
CA LYS A 347 -4.04 7.80 25.98
C LYS A 347 -3.92 7.84 24.45
N ALA A 348 -4.93 7.34 23.75
CA ALA A 348 -4.95 7.32 22.29
C ALA A 348 -5.10 8.72 21.67
N VAL A 349 -5.74 9.66 22.38
CA VAL A 349 -5.83 11.07 22.01
C VAL A 349 -5.63 11.87 23.30
N ASN A 350 -4.78 12.89 23.27
CA ASN A 350 -4.44 13.68 24.45
C ASN A 350 -4.56 15.19 24.16
N ASN A 351 -5.59 15.83 24.71
CA ASN A 351 -5.83 17.27 24.69
C ASN A 351 -5.77 17.91 23.27
N VAL A 352 -6.49 17.34 22.30
CA VAL A 352 -6.49 17.81 20.92
C VAL A 352 -7.59 18.84 20.69
N SER A 353 -7.21 20.00 20.13
CA SER A 353 -8.14 21.09 19.79
C SER A 353 -7.87 21.60 18.38
N PHE A 354 -8.92 21.75 17.58
CA PHE A 354 -8.88 22.40 16.26
C PHE A 354 -10.29 22.82 15.80
N LYS A 355 -10.32 23.63 14.74
CA LYS A 355 -11.55 24.09 14.08
C LYS A 355 -11.50 23.75 12.61
N LEU A 356 -12.67 23.55 12.00
CA LEU A 356 -12.85 23.36 10.57
C LEU A 356 -14.00 24.27 10.11
N PHE A 357 -13.77 24.96 9.00
CA PHE A 357 -14.75 25.86 8.39
C PHE A 357 -15.41 25.21 7.16
N GLU A 358 -16.55 25.75 6.75
CA GLU A 358 -17.22 25.28 5.52
C GLU A 358 -16.33 25.50 4.30
N GLY A 359 -16.26 24.49 3.41
CA GLY A 359 -15.42 24.52 2.20
C GLY A 359 -13.92 24.31 2.46
N GLU A 360 -13.49 24.14 3.73
CA GLU A 360 -12.10 23.88 4.08
C GLU A 360 -11.75 22.39 4.01
N THR A 361 -10.52 22.09 3.57
CA THR A 361 -9.90 20.77 3.74
C THR A 361 -8.82 20.85 4.80
N LEU A 362 -9.01 20.14 5.93
CA LEU A 362 -8.03 20.02 7.00
C LEU A 362 -7.29 18.67 6.89
N GLY A 363 -5.97 18.71 6.74
CA GLY A 363 -5.11 17.53 6.78
C GLY A 363 -4.70 17.22 8.22
N LEU A 364 -5.01 15.98 8.68
CA LEU A 364 -4.55 15.46 9.97
C LEU A 364 -3.41 14.48 9.71
N VAL A 365 -2.18 14.84 10.09
CA VAL A 365 -0.95 14.10 9.81
C VAL A 365 -0.30 13.63 11.11
N GLY A 366 0.38 12.51 11.06
CA GLY A 366 1.12 11.92 12.19
C GLY A 366 1.44 10.45 11.93
N GLU A 367 2.33 9.89 12.74
CA GLU A 367 2.73 8.48 12.66
C GLU A 367 1.57 7.51 12.98
N SER A 368 1.76 6.22 12.68
CA SER A 368 0.81 5.18 13.07
C SER A 368 0.65 5.13 14.58
N GLY A 369 -0.58 4.96 15.05
CA GLY A 369 -0.86 4.99 16.49
C GLY A 369 -0.94 6.38 17.11
N SER A 370 -0.70 7.49 16.37
CA SER A 370 -0.81 8.86 16.91
C SER A 370 -2.24 9.32 17.23
N GLY A 371 -3.26 8.50 16.95
CA GLY A 371 -4.66 8.77 17.30
C GLY A 371 -5.51 9.38 16.17
N LYS A 372 -5.00 9.51 14.92
CA LYS A 372 -5.75 10.07 13.77
C LYS A 372 -7.10 9.40 13.55
N SER A 373 -7.11 8.09 13.37
CA SER A 373 -8.35 7.32 13.17
C SER A 373 -9.26 7.33 14.40
N THR A 374 -8.70 7.49 15.61
CA THR A 374 -9.48 7.65 16.84
C THR A 374 -10.23 8.98 16.83
N ILE A 375 -9.58 10.07 16.42
CA ILE A 375 -10.23 11.38 16.24
C ILE A 375 -11.34 11.29 15.20
N ALA A 376 -11.08 10.66 14.04
CA ALA A 376 -12.08 10.43 12.99
C ALA A 376 -13.32 9.69 13.53
N LYS A 377 -13.11 8.62 14.31
CA LYS A 377 -14.17 7.85 14.98
C LYS A 377 -14.90 8.64 16.06
N ILE A 378 -14.24 9.59 16.74
CA ILE A 378 -14.88 10.49 17.70
C ILE A 378 -15.80 11.48 16.97
N ILE A 379 -15.34 12.08 15.87
CA ILE A 379 -16.15 13.04 15.11
C ILE A 379 -17.39 12.39 14.51
N THR A 380 -17.27 11.14 14.04
CA THR A 380 -18.41 10.37 13.50
C THR A 380 -19.34 9.80 14.56
N GLY A 381 -18.99 9.90 15.84
CA GLY A 381 -19.77 9.34 16.94
C GLY A 381 -19.66 7.84 17.12
N LEU A 382 -18.70 7.17 16.46
CA LEU A 382 -18.41 5.75 16.64
C LEU A 382 -17.72 5.47 17.98
N VAL A 383 -16.92 6.42 18.45
CA VAL A 383 -16.21 6.36 19.74
C VAL A 383 -16.53 7.63 20.53
N ARG A 384 -16.80 7.50 21.83
CA ARG A 384 -17.00 8.68 22.70
C ARG A 384 -15.66 9.16 23.23
N PRO A 385 -15.40 10.47 23.29
CA PRO A 385 -14.25 11.01 24.00
C PRO A 385 -14.37 10.72 25.49
N SER A 386 -13.23 10.64 26.18
CA SER A 386 -13.19 10.56 27.66
C SER A 386 -13.38 11.92 28.29
N PHE A 387 -12.79 12.97 27.68
CA PHE A 387 -12.89 14.38 28.11
C PHE A 387 -12.91 15.28 26.88
N GLY A 388 -13.30 16.54 27.09
CA GLY A 388 -13.38 17.57 26.07
C GLY A 388 -14.76 17.71 25.44
N GLU A 389 -14.89 18.69 24.55
CA GLU A 389 -16.14 19.01 23.87
C GLU A 389 -15.99 18.93 22.36
N LEU A 390 -17.02 18.40 21.69
CA LEU A 390 -17.15 18.38 20.24
C LEU A 390 -18.41 19.13 19.83
N GLU A 391 -18.22 20.18 19.05
CA GLU A 391 -19.29 21.01 18.51
C GLU A 391 -19.37 20.88 16.99
N TYR A 392 -20.54 20.59 16.45
CA TYR A 392 -20.82 20.52 15.03
C TYR A 392 -21.98 21.45 14.68
N ASN A 393 -21.74 22.41 13.78
CA ASN A 393 -22.71 23.42 13.36
C ASN A 393 -23.40 24.12 14.56
N GLY A 394 -22.62 24.51 15.58
CA GLY A 394 -23.09 25.15 16.79
C GLY A 394 -23.79 24.23 17.82
N LEU A 395 -23.82 22.93 17.58
CA LEU A 395 -24.45 21.94 18.45
C LEU A 395 -23.41 21.02 19.08
N SER A 396 -23.41 20.92 20.42
CA SER A 396 -22.56 19.95 21.13
C SER A 396 -23.04 18.52 20.87
N LEU A 397 -22.16 17.66 20.33
CA LEU A 397 -22.51 16.28 19.95
C LEU A 397 -22.54 15.31 21.16
N TYR A 398 -21.76 15.58 22.22
CA TYR A 398 -21.59 14.66 23.35
C TYR A 398 -22.19 15.16 24.67
N ASN A 399 -23.14 16.09 24.62
CA ASN A 399 -23.83 16.52 25.83
C ASN A 399 -24.74 15.39 26.35
N SER A 400 -24.53 14.96 27.59
CA SER A 400 -25.19 13.81 28.24
C SER A 400 -26.72 13.82 28.24
N ARG A 401 -27.33 14.98 28.01
CA ARG A 401 -28.79 15.15 28.00
C ARG A 401 -29.44 15.02 26.61
N ARG A 402 -28.66 14.86 25.51
CA ARG A 402 -29.18 14.93 24.15
C ARG A 402 -28.64 13.80 23.23
N LYS A 403 -28.87 12.54 23.62
CA LYS A 403 -28.60 11.35 22.78
C LYS A 403 -29.19 11.48 21.36
N TYR A 404 -30.26 12.24 21.20
CA TYR A 404 -31.00 12.44 19.94
C TYR A 404 -30.31 13.38 18.92
N GLN A 405 -29.35 14.23 19.33
CA GLN A 405 -28.68 15.15 18.40
C GLN A 405 -27.58 14.46 17.58
N ILE A 406 -26.93 13.46 18.13
CA ILE A 406 -25.92 12.66 17.40
C ILE A 406 -26.58 11.94 16.23
N ASP A 407 -27.78 11.39 16.39
CA ASP A 407 -28.46 10.63 15.35
C ASP A 407 -28.87 11.51 14.15
N LYS A 408 -29.24 12.77 14.38
CA LYS A 408 -29.55 13.72 13.28
C LYS A 408 -28.29 14.17 12.52
N SER A 409 -27.16 14.33 13.20
CA SER A 409 -25.91 14.74 12.57
C SER A 409 -25.22 13.62 11.80
N ARG A 410 -25.48 12.36 12.12
CA ARG A 410 -24.87 11.18 11.44
C ARG A 410 -25.10 11.16 9.92
N GLY A 411 -26.26 11.60 9.44
CA GLY A 411 -26.52 11.74 8.01
C GLY A 411 -25.69 12.84 7.34
N GLN A 412 -25.27 13.86 8.11
CA GLN A 412 -24.50 15.00 7.63
C GLN A 412 -22.98 14.83 7.81
N ILE A 413 -22.54 13.89 8.64
CA ILE A 413 -21.14 13.55 8.86
C ILE A 413 -20.95 12.11 8.38
N GLN A 414 -20.16 11.92 7.34
CA GLN A 414 -19.87 10.60 6.79
C GLN A 414 -18.38 10.32 6.76
N MET A 415 -18.03 9.05 6.75
CA MET A 415 -16.63 8.60 6.79
C MET A 415 -16.33 7.61 5.68
N ILE A 416 -15.22 7.84 5.00
CA ILE A 416 -14.56 6.87 4.12
C ILE A 416 -13.48 6.20 4.97
N PHE A 417 -13.60 4.88 5.13
CA PHE A 417 -12.70 4.08 5.96
C PHE A 417 -11.43 3.71 5.20
N GLN A 418 -10.36 3.45 5.93
CA GLN A 418 -9.05 3.07 5.44
C GLN A 418 -9.08 1.79 4.58
N ASP A 419 -9.82 0.78 5.01
CA ASP A 419 -9.96 -0.47 4.28
C ASP A 419 -11.33 -0.57 3.60
N PRO A 420 -11.37 -0.49 2.26
CA PRO A 420 -12.63 -0.64 1.52
C PRO A 420 -13.20 -2.07 1.57
N TYR A 421 -12.37 -3.10 1.86
CA TYR A 421 -12.85 -4.48 1.98
C TYR A 421 -13.73 -4.67 3.20
N SER A 422 -13.25 -4.28 4.37
CA SER A 422 -14.00 -4.44 5.61
C SER A 422 -15.18 -3.47 5.71
N SER A 423 -15.15 -2.38 4.94
CA SER A 423 -16.21 -1.36 4.97
C SER A 423 -17.45 -1.74 4.17
N LEU A 424 -17.36 -2.64 3.17
CA LEU A 424 -18.45 -3.02 2.28
C LEU A 424 -18.97 -4.41 2.66
N ASN A 425 -20.30 -4.57 2.80
CA ASN A 425 -20.90 -5.88 3.05
C ASN A 425 -20.75 -6.78 1.80
N PRO A 426 -19.98 -7.89 1.85
CA PRO A 426 -19.71 -8.73 0.68
C PRO A 426 -20.94 -9.50 0.17
N ARG A 427 -22.02 -9.57 0.95
CA ARG A 427 -23.26 -10.26 0.60
C ARG A 427 -24.27 -9.37 -0.12
N PHE A 428 -24.01 -8.05 -0.18
CA PHE A 428 -24.90 -7.09 -0.83
C PHE A 428 -24.34 -6.70 -2.20
N LYS A 429 -25.24 -6.47 -3.15
CA LYS A 429 -24.88 -5.86 -4.43
C LYS A 429 -24.53 -4.39 -4.24
N VAL A 430 -23.74 -3.84 -5.14
CA VAL A 430 -23.32 -2.42 -5.09
C VAL A 430 -24.52 -1.48 -4.98
N ARG A 431 -25.61 -1.75 -5.73
CA ARG A 431 -26.84 -0.94 -5.63
C ARG A 431 -27.41 -0.91 -4.22
N ASP A 432 -27.41 -2.03 -3.52
CA ASP A 432 -27.98 -2.13 -2.17
C ASP A 432 -27.09 -1.42 -1.15
N ILE A 433 -25.77 -1.54 -1.30
CA ILE A 433 -24.79 -0.85 -0.46
C ILE A 433 -24.94 0.68 -0.55
N ILE A 434 -25.14 1.22 -1.78
CA ILE A 434 -25.33 2.66 -1.99
C ILE A 434 -26.74 3.10 -1.54
N ALA A 435 -27.76 2.27 -1.75
CA ALA A 435 -29.14 2.57 -1.39
C ALA A 435 -29.41 2.53 0.11
N GLU A 436 -28.64 1.74 0.88
CA GLU A 436 -28.87 1.53 2.31
C GLU A 436 -28.90 2.85 3.11
N PRO A 437 -27.87 3.72 3.06
CA PRO A 437 -27.90 4.98 3.79
C PRO A 437 -29.01 5.92 3.32
N ILE A 438 -29.36 5.93 2.02
CA ILE A 438 -30.47 6.74 1.52
C ILE A 438 -31.78 6.30 2.18
N LYS A 439 -32.09 5.02 2.15
CA LYS A 439 -33.31 4.43 2.76
C LYS A 439 -33.37 4.69 4.27
N PHE A 440 -32.22 4.63 4.95
CA PHE A 440 -32.16 4.83 6.40
C PHE A 440 -32.50 6.27 6.79
N PHE A 441 -31.96 7.25 6.09
CA PHE A 441 -32.14 8.67 6.42
C PHE A 441 -33.36 9.32 5.74
N GLN A 442 -33.81 8.78 4.59
CA GLN A 442 -34.95 9.30 3.81
C GLN A 442 -36.08 8.26 3.75
N LYS A 443 -36.81 8.10 4.84
CA LYS A 443 -37.84 7.06 5.00
C LYS A 443 -38.98 7.10 3.93
N ASN A 444 -39.23 8.28 3.34
CA ASN A 444 -40.33 8.50 2.39
C ASN A 444 -39.86 8.62 0.93
N ILE A 445 -38.64 8.18 0.62
CA ILE A 445 -38.11 8.24 -0.75
C ILE A 445 -38.90 7.28 -1.66
N THR A 446 -39.30 7.75 -2.86
CA THR A 446 -39.94 6.87 -3.85
C THR A 446 -38.90 5.91 -4.47
N ARG A 447 -39.38 4.80 -5.03
CA ARG A 447 -38.50 3.82 -5.68
C ARG A 447 -37.77 4.44 -6.87
N ASN A 448 -38.43 5.30 -7.64
CA ASN A 448 -37.83 5.94 -8.81
C ASN A 448 -36.73 6.94 -8.39
N ASP A 449 -36.98 7.75 -7.36
CA ASP A 449 -36.00 8.70 -6.85
C ASP A 449 -34.78 7.98 -6.23
N LEU A 450 -35.01 6.86 -5.54
CA LEU A 450 -33.95 6.04 -5.00
C LEU A 450 -33.05 5.49 -6.12
N GLU A 451 -33.65 4.94 -7.17
CA GLU A 451 -32.94 4.37 -8.32
C GLU A 451 -32.14 5.46 -9.06
N GLN A 452 -32.74 6.63 -9.27
CA GLN A 452 -32.04 7.77 -9.86
C GLN A 452 -30.86 8.23 -9.00
N ASN A 453 -31.04 8.39 -7.68
CA ASN A 453 -29.96 8.78 -6.78
C ASN A 453 -28.81 7.74 -6.79
N VAL A 454 -29.10 6.46 -6.82
CA VAL A 454 -28.07 5.41 -6.90
C VAL A 454 -27.33 5.45 -8.23
N ASN A 455 -28.03 5.69 -9.34
CA ASN A 455 -27.42 5.86 -10.67
C ASN A 455 -26.52 7.09 -10.71
N ASP A 456 -26.98 8.22 -10.18
CA ASP A 456 -26.20 9.45 -10.12
C ASP A 456 -24.91 9.27 -9.30
N LEU A 457 -25.00 8.59 -8.16
CA LEU A 457 -23.85 8.34 -7.28
C LEU A 457 -22.79 7.44 -7.94
N ILE A 458 -23.21 6.42 -8.69
CA ILE A 458 -22.27 5.55 -9.39
C ILE A 458 -21.61 6.29 -10.56
N ASP A 459 -22.34 7.17 -11.23
CA ASP A 459 -21.82 8.01 -12.30
C ASP A 459 -20.83 9.07 -11.76
N ILE A 460 -21.11 9.68 -10.58
CA ILE A 460 -20.21 10.64 -9.90
C ILE A 460 -18.83 10.00 -9.65
N VAL A 461 -18.79 8.75 -9.19
CA VAL A 461 -17.52 8.07 -8.90
C VAL A 461 -16.86 7.47 -10.16
N GLY A 462 -17.40 7.76 -11.36
CA GLY A 462 -16.82 7.34 -12.63
C GLY A 462 -16.91 5.83 -12.89
N MET A 463 -17.96 5.17 -12.38
CA MET A 463 -18.21 3.75 -12.61
C MET A 463 -19.40 3.55 -13.54
N THR A 464 -19.41 2.43 -14.25
CA THR A 464 -20.51 2.08 -15.14
C THR A 464 -21.74 1.61 -14.35
N ARG A 465 -22.95 1.93 -14.79
CA ARG A 465 -24.19 1.46 -14.14
C ARG A 465 -24.34 -0.06 -14.09
N LYS A 466 -23.68 -0.80 -14.99
CA LYS A 466 -23.59 -2.27 -14.93
C LYS A 466 -22.92 -2.78 -13.64
N SER A 467 -22.10 -1.96 -13.01
CA SER A 467 -21.44 -2.27 -11.73
C SER A 467 -22.45 -2.43 -10.57
N LEU A 468 -23.62 -1.82 -10.66
CA LEU A 468 -24.65 -1.85 -9.62
C LEU A 468 -25.19 -3.27 -9.32
N ASP A 469 -25.15 -4.18 -10.29
CA ASP A 469 -25.67 -5.53 -10.15
C ASP A 469 -24.62 -6.56 -9.68
N ARG A 470 -23.38 -6.13 -9.49
CA ARG A 470 -22.24 -6.96 -9.07
C ARG A 470 -21.99 -6.86 -7.57
N TYR A 471 -21.20 -7.80 -7.04
CA TYR A 471 -20.81 -7.86 -5.64
C TYR A 471 -19.42 -7.25 -5.41
N PRO A 472 -19.12 -6.74 -4.19
CA PRO A 472 -17.83 -6.10 -3.89
C PRO A 472 -16.59 -6.93 -4.24
N HIS A 473 -16.62 -8.24 -4.07
CA HIS A 473 -15.50 -9.13 -4.35
C HIS A 473 -15.14 -9.24 -5.85
N GLU A 474 -16.02 -8.80 -6.74
CA GLU A 474 -15.79 -8.79 -8.19
C GLU A 474 -15.05 -7.54 -8.68
N PHE A 475 -14.63 -6.65 -7.77
CA PHE A 475 -14.00 -5.36 -8.10
C PHE A 475 -12.57 -5.28 -7.58
N SER A 476 -11.74 -4.48 -8.26
CA SER A 476 -10.40 -4.11 -7.78
C SER A 476 -10.47 -3.21 -6.53
N GLY A 477 -9.35 -3.05 -5.82
CA GLY A 477 -9.25 -2.18 -4.64
C GLY A 477 -9.72 -0.75 -4.94
N GLY A 478 -9.24 -0.14 -6.02
CA GLY A 478 -9.65 1.21 -6.43
C GLY A 478 -11.13 1.33 -6.80
N GLN A 479 -11.70 0.31 -7.44
CA GLN A 479 -13.14 0.29 -7.73
C GLN A 479 -13.97 0.16 -6.45
N ARG A 480 -13.54 -0.66 -5.48
CA ARG A 480 -14.18 -0.75 -4.16
C ARG A 480 -14.10 0.57 -3.39
N GLN A 481 -12.97 1.27 -3.48
CA GLN A 481 -12.85 2.59 -2.87
C GLN A 481 -13.84 3.59 -3.49
N ARG A 482 -14.03 3.58 -4.81
CA ARG A 482 -15.06 4.39 -5.48
C ARG A 482 -16.47 4.06 -5.00
N ILE A 483 -16.79 2.78 -4.78
CA ILE A 483 -18.08 2.35 -4.21
C ILE A 483 -18.23 2.86 -2.77
N SER A 484 -17.17 2.80 -1.96
CA SER A 484 -17.16 3.34 -0.59
C SER A 484 -17.39 4.85 -0.57
N ILE A 485 -16.79 5.60 -1.52
CA ILE A 485 -17.04 7.03 -1.70
C ILE A 485 -18.51 7.28 -2.10
N ALA A 486 -19.04 6.54 -3.08
CA ALA A 486 -20.45 6.68 -3.49
C ALA A 486 -21.41 6.44 -2.32
N ARG A 487 -21.14 5.42 -1.49
CA ARG A 487 -21.93 5.14 -0.27
C ARG A 487 -21.84 6.29 0.73
N ALA A 488 -20.65 6.87 0.97
CA ALA A 488 -20.49 7.99 1.89
C ALA A 488 -21.22 9.25 1.39
N LEU A 489 -21.26 9.47 0.07
CA LEU A 489 -21.97 10.59 -0.55
C LEU A 489 -23.51 10.42 -0.58
N ALA A 490 -24.02 9.22 -0.35
CA ALA A 490 -25.43 8.87 -0.51
C ALA A 490 -26.38 9.72 0.35
N THR A 491 -25.91 10.25 1.48
CA THR A 491 -26.66 11.15 2.37
C THR A 491 -26.44 12.62 2.06
N ARG A 492 -25.65 12.97 1.06
CA ARG A 492 -25.21 14.33 0.73
C ARG A 492 -24.62 15.06 1.95
N PRO A 493 -23.55 14.52 2.54
CA PRO A 493 -23.00 15.02 3.81
C PRO A 493 -22.44 16.44 3.68
N ARG A 494 -22.43 17.18 4.78
CA ARG A 494 -21.74 18.47 4.89
C ARG A 494 -20.28 18.32 5.34
N LEU A 495 -19.98 17.22 6.02
CA LEU A 495 -18.63 16.87 6.48
C LEU A 495 -18.29 15.44 6.01
N LEU A 496 -17.24 15.34 5.20
CA LEU A 496 -16.69 14.07 4.77
C LEU A 496 -15.33 13.86 5.46
N ILE A 497 -15.20 12.77 6.20
CA ILE A 497 -13.97 12.37 6.85
C ILE A 497 -13.34 11.25 6.03
N CYS A 498 -12.08 11.44 5.63
CA CYS A 498 -11.34 10.46 4.85
C CYS A 498 -10.19 9.93 5.70
N ASP A 499 -10.30 8.67 6.17
CA ASP A 499 -9.25 8.00 6.93
C ASP A 499 -8.39 7.19 5.96
N GLU A 500 -7.24 7.74 5.57
CA GLU A 500 -6.32 7.17 4.57
C GLU A 500 -7.01 6.66 3.29
N PRO A 501 -7.78 7.51 2.57
CA PRO A 501 -8.67 7.06 1.50
C PRO A 501 -7.95 6.47 0.28
N THR A 502 -6.62 6.51 0.25
CA THR A 502 -5.79 6.10 -0.89
C THR A 502 -4.65 5.14 -0.52
N SER A 503 -4.48 4.77 0.76
CA SER A 503 -3.32 4.01 1.26
C SER A 503 -3.13 2.63 0.63
N ALA A 504 -4.20 2.00 0.15
CA ALA A 504 -4.18 0.66 -0.47
C ALA A 504 -4.35 0.70 -2.00
N LEU A 505 -4.04 1.83 -2.65
CA LEU A 505 -4.29 2.05 -4.07
C LEU A 505 -3.01 2.38 -4.82
N ASP A 506 -2.95 1.99 -6.10
CA ASP A 506 -1.90 2.39 -7.02
C ASP A 506 -1.86 3.92 -7.19
N VAL A 507 -0.68 4.48 -7.41
CA VAL A 507 -0.44 5.93 -7.47
C VAL A 507 -1.32 6.65 -8.50
N SER A 508 -1.55 6.03 -9.67
CA SER A 508 -2.44 6.58 -10.70
C SER A 508 -3.91 6.64 -10.23
N ILE A 509 -4.36 5.65 -9.49
CA ILE A 509 -5.71 5.61 -8.91
C ILE A 509 -5.82 6.57 -7.72
N GLN A 510 -4.78 6.72 -6.90
CA GLN A 510 -4.73 7.71 -5.84
C GLN A 510 -4.98 9.12 -6.38
N ALA A 511 -4.25 9.52 -7.45
CA ALA A 511 -4.43 10.80 -8.11
C ALA A 511 -5.87 11.03 -8.60
N GLN A 512 -6.50 9.99 -9.17
CA GLN A 512 -7.91 10.05 -9.61
C GLN A 512 -8.88 10.23 -8.44
N ILE A 513 -8.67 9.51 -7.33
CA ILE A 513 -9.52 9.61 -6.13
C ILE A 513 -9.37 10.98 -5.48
N LEU A 514 -8.16 11.51 -5.36
CA LEU A 514 -7.91 12.84 -4.80
C LEU A 514 -8.53 13.94 -5.66
N ASN A 515 -8.43 13.86 -6.99
CA ASN A 515 -9.12 14.76 -7.89
C ASN A 515 -10.65 14.68 -7.74
N LEU A 516 -11.22 13.47 -7.62
CA LEU A 516 -12.65 13.27 -7.38
C LEU A 516 -13.10 13.93 -6.08
N LEU A 517 -12.37 13.72 -4.98
CA LEU A 517 -12.68 14.35 -3.69
C LEU A 517 -12.60 15.87 -3.77
N LYS A 518 -11.65 16.40 -4.56
CA LYS A 518 -11.54 17.84 -4.80
C LYS A 518 -12.71 18.38 -5.65
N ASP A 519 -13.14 17.66 -6.67
CA ASP A 519 -14.32 17.99 -7.47
C ASP A 519 -15.59 18.07 -6.59
N ILE A 520 -15.75 17.10 -5.68
CA ILE A 520 -16.88 17.05 -4.74
C ILE A 520 -16.83 18.24 -3.76
N GLN A 521 -15.64 18.66 -3.32
CA GLN A 521 -15.47 19.80 -2.42
C GLN A 521 -15.80 21.13 -3.11
N ASP A 522 -15.36 21.31 -4.36
CA ASP A 522 -15.47 22.56 -5.09
C ASP A 522 -16.93 22.86 -5.53
N GLU A 523 -17.80 21.85 -5.66
CA GLU A 523 -19.23 21.98 -6.02
C GLU A 523 -20.14 21.91 -4.77
#